data_7ea8a3cb5ab678ecd24a6f3cca0c7dcd
#
_entry.id   7ea8a3cb5ab678ecd24a6f3cca0c7dcd
#
_cell.length_a   1.000
_cell.length_b   1.000
_cell.length_c   1.000
_cell.angle_alpha   90.00
_cell.angle_beta   90.00
_cell.angle_gamma   90.00
#
_symmetry.space_group_name_H-M   'P 1'
#
loop_
_entity.id
_entity.type
_entity.pdbx_description
1 polymer ?
#
loop_
_entity_poly.entity_id
_entity_poly.type
_entity_poly.pdbx_seq_one_letter_code
_entity_poly.pdbx_strand_id
1 'polypeptide(L)'
;MVNDKKTITQITLDDDMNVPDNRPDMINIIETKGDITIDEVKANDNQALVKGNLNFLVMYVGDSEERRIQSIEGKIPLEEYIHIEDLKSGDLLKANADLEDLRIGIINSRKMSIQAIVTIEGMSEEMLEEEVSVDVAEKDGAEFWKNPMEIMELRMNKKDMLRI
;
A
#
# COMPACT_ATOMS: atom_id res chain seq x y z
N MET A 1 23.82 -9.01 -19.12
CA MET A 1 22.41 -8.89 -19.38
C MET A 1 21.61 -9.13 -18.13
N VAL A 2 20.68 -8.28 -17.84
CA VAL A 2 19.88 -8.38 -16.63
C VAL A 2 18.54 -9.01 -16.96
N ASN A 3 18.17 -10.02 -16.22
CA ASN A 3 16.86 -10.65 -16.41
C ASN A 3 15.91 -10.03 -15.39
N ASP A 4 15.13 -9.10 -15.84
CA ASP A 4 14.14 -8.52 -14.97
C ASP A 4 12.88 -9.39 -14.99
N LYS A 5 12.38 -9.66 -13.80
CA LYS A 5 11.14 -10.40 -13.65
C LYS A 5 10.11 -9.46 -13.07
N LYS A 6 8.95 -9.41 -13.67
CA LYS A 6 7.93 -8.49 -13.26
C LYS A 6 6.59 -9.17 -13.22
N THR A 7 5.80 -8.87 -12.23
CA THR A 7 4.44 -9.35 -12.15
C THR A 7 3.54 -8.26 -11.61
N ILE A 8 2.28 -8.28 -12.04
CA ILE A 8 1.27 -7.36 -11.58
C ILE A 8 0.11 -8.19 -11.08
N THR A 9 -0.31 -7.93 -9.86
CA THR A 9 -1.40 -8.65 -9.22
C THR A 9 -2.41 -7.66 -8.67
N GLN A 10 -3.68 -7.95 -8.86
CA GLN A 10 -4.74 -7.13 -8.28
C GLN A 10 -5.35 -7.90 -7.12
N ILE A 11 -5.50 -7.25 -6.00
CA ILE A 11 -6.10 -7.86 -4.82
C ILE A 11 -7.26 -7.01 -4.32
N THR A 12 -8.16 -7.63 -3.60
CA THR A 12 -9.29 -6.94 -2.97
C THR A 12 -9.15 -7.05 -1.46
N LEU A 13 -9.28 -5.92 -0.79
CA LEU A 13 -9.33 -5.88 0.67
C LEU A 13 -10.76 -5.61 1.06
N ASP A 14 -11.23 -6.32 2.07
CA ASP A 14 -12.61 -6.19 2.53
C ASP A 14 -12.61 -6.34 4.05
N ASP A 15 -13.03 -5.33 4.75
CA ASP A 15 -13.01 -5.32 6.21
C ASP A 15 -14.09 -4.38 6.76
N ASP A 16 -14.29 -4.46 8.05
CA ASP A 16 -15.21 -3.59 8.76
C ASP A 16 -14.45 -2.84 9.82
N MET A 17 -14.91 -1.67 10.17
CA MET A 17 -14.33 -0.89 11.25
C MET A 17 -15.42 -0.29 12.11
N ASN A 18 -15.25 -0.37 13.40
CA ASN A 18 -16.19 0.26 14.34
C ASN A 18 -15.81 1.72 14.55
N VAL A 19 -16.82 2.55 14.71
CA VAL A 19 -16.59 3.95 15.07
C VAL A 19 -16.04 3.95 16.50
N PRO A 20 -14.94 4.66 16.76
CA PRO A 20 -14.40 4.71 18.13
C PRO A 20 -15.41 5.20 19.14
N ASP A 21 -15.33 4.69 20.36
CA ASP A 21 -16.31 4.99 21.41
C ASP A 21 -16.41 6.49 21.73
N ASN A 22 -15.35 7.23 21.55
CA ASN A 22 -15.34 8.67 21.85
C ASN A 22 -15.84 9.53 20.70
N ARG A 23 -16.37 8.93 19.65
CA ARG A 23 -16.88 9.65 18.49
C ARG A 23 -18.37 9.47 18.36
N PRO A 24 -19.08 10.47 17.83
CA PRO A 24 -20.53 10.36 17.67
C PRO A 24 -20.91 9.35 16.58
N ASP A 25 -22.17 8.96 16.61
CA ASP A 25 -22.70 8.06 15.59
C ASP A 25 -22.59 8.68 14.20
N MET A 26 -22.45 7.84 13.20
CA MET A 26 -22.36 8.28 11.82
C MET A 26 -23.74 8.51 11.24
N ILE A 27 -23.94 9.65 10.63
CA ILE A 27 -25.17 9.93 9.89
C ILE A 27 -24.87 9.74 8.40
N ASN A 28 -23.79 10.30 7.91
CA ASN A 28 -23.47 10.28 6.49
C ASN A 28 -21.97 10.45 6.27
N ILE A 29 -21.43 9.80 5.27
CA ILE A 29 -20.03 9.97 4.90
C ILE A 29 -19.90 11.11 3.90
N ILE A 30 -19.00 12.03 4.16
CA ILE A 30 -18.76 13.19 3.30
C ILE A 30 -17.67 12.90 2.30
N GLU A 31 -16.57 12.33 2.76
CA GLU A 31 -15.41 12.14 1.92
C GLU A 31 -14.52 11.02 2.46
N THR A 32 -13.87 10.31 1.59
CA THR A 32 -12.92 9.27 1.97
C THR A 32 -11.67 9.41 1.13
N LYS A 33 -10.55 9.07 1.68
CA LYS A 33 -9.30 8.98 0.93
C LYS A 33 -8.41 7.92 1.55
N GLY A 34 -7.49 7.43 0.77
CA GLY A 34 -6.59 6.40 1.26
C GLY A 34 -5.35 6.26 0.39
N ASP A 35 -4.39 5.57 0.94
CA ASP A 35 -3.19 5.20 0.21
C ASP A 35 -2.70 3.84 0.71
N ILE A 36 -1.75 3.28 -0.01
CA ILE A 36 -1.13 2.02 0.37
C ILE A 36 0.32 2.30 0.71
N THR A 37 0.76 1.79 1.86
CA THR A 37 2.19 1.80 2.19
C THR A 37 2.68 0.37 2.21
N ILE A 38 3.89 0.16 1.73
CA ILE A 38 4.54 -1.15 1.76
C ILE A 38 5.62 -1.10 2.82
N ASP A 39 5.55 -2.02 3.77
CA ASP A 39 6.49 -2.06 4.88
C ASP A 39 7.60 -3.07 4.68
N GLU A 40 7.30 -4.15 4.00
CA GLU A 40 8.26 -5.23 3.84
C GLU A 40 8.06 -5.95 2.52
N VAL A 41 9.15 -6.25 1.84
CA VAL A 41 9.12 -7.06 0.64
C VAL A 41 10.22 -8.09 0.77
N LYS A 42 9.86 -9.37 0.63
CA LYS A 42 10.81 -10.45 0.81
C LYS A 42 10.74 -11.43 -0.34
N ALA A 43 11.89 -11.75 -0.92
CA ALA A 43 11.96 -12.73 -1.98
C ALA A 43 12.15 -14.13 -1.40
N ASN A 44 11.32 -15.04 -1.84
CA ASN A 44 11.45 -16.46 -1.55
C ASN A 44 11.50 -17.17 -2.90
N ASP A 45 11.63 -18.49 -2.94
CA ASP A 45 11.68 -19.20 -4.20
C ASP A 45 10.31 -19.13 -4.89
N ASN A 46 10.29 -18.52 -6.06
CA ASN A 46 9.10 -18.35 -6.89
C ASN A 46 7.97 -17.53 -6.26
N GLN A 47 8.26 -16.82 -5.19
CA GLN A 47 7.24 -16.10 -4.45
C GLN A 47 7.80 -14.83 -3.81
N ALA A 48 7.05 -13.77 -3.87
CA ALA A 48 7.39 -12.54 -3.15
C ALA A 48 6.36 -12.32 -2.06
N LEU A 49 6.82 -12.10 -0.85
CA LEU A 49 5.93 -11.71 0.24
C LEU A 49 5.93 -10.18 0.31
N VAL A 50 4.76 -9.59 0.23
CA VAL A 50 4.59 -8.14 0.32
C VAL A 50 3.69 -7.86 1.51
N LYS A 51 4.17 -7.06 2.43
CA LYS A 51 3.41 -6.63 3.59
C LYS A 51 3.29 -5.13 3.60
N GLY A 52 2.15 -4.65 3.97
CA GLY A 52 1.91 -3.23 4.04
C GLY A 52 0.59 -2.91 4.70
N ASN A 53 0.09 -1.73 4.42
CA ASN A 53 -1.17 -1.27 5.00
C ASN A 53 -1.95 -0.44 4.01
N LEU A 54 -3.26 -0.59 4.07
CA LEU A 54 -4.16 0.39 3.50
C LEU A 54 -4.39 1.42 4.61
N ASN A 55 -3.99 2.66 4.36
CA ASN A 55 -4.25 3.76 5.28
C ASN A 55 -5.43 4.54 4.72
N PHE A 56 -6.37 4.88 5.55
CA PHE A 56 -7.54 5.60 5.06
C PHE A 56 -8.01 6.68 6.04
N LEU A 57 -8.71 7.65 5.49
CA LEU A 57 -9.33 8.72 6.23
C LEU A 57 -10.79 8.78 5.81
N VAL A 58 -11.68 8.87 6.80
CA VAL A 58 -13.11 9.03 6.56
C VAL A 58 -13.58 10.30 7.22
N MET A 59 -14.20 11.17 6.45
CA MET A 59 -14.86 12.33 7.00
C MET A 59 -16.35 12.08 6.97
N TYR A 60 -17.02 12.28 8.08
CA TYR A 60 -18.45 11.99 8.15
C TYR A 60 -19.19 13.04 8.98
N VAL A 61 -20.51 13.07 8.77
CA VAL A 61 -21.40 13.88 9.59
C VAL A 61 -21.79 13.05 10.78
N GLY A 62 -21.48 13.54 11.96
CA GLY A 62 -21.80 12.86 13.21
C GLY A 62 -23.10 13.37 13.83
N ASP A 63 -23.74 12.51 14.60
CA ASP A 63 -24.97 12.86 15.30
C ASP A 63 -24.60 13.61 16.58
N SER A 64 -24.14 14.84 16.41
CA SER A 64 -23.73 15.71 17.52
C SER A 64 -23.76 17.15 17.03
N GLU A 65 -24.51 17.99 17.69
CA GLU A 65 -24.57 19.39 17.28
C GLU A 65 -23.24 20.11 17.47
N GLU A 66 -22.49 19.75 18.49
CA GLU A 66 -21.21 20.38 18.78
C GLU A 66 -20.09 19.87 17.90
N ARG A 67 -20.12 18.62 17.52
CA ARG A 67 -19.05 18.01 16.72
C ARG A 67 -19.65 17.31 15.51
N ARG A 68 -20.27 18.11 14.67
CA ARG A 68 -21.00 17.59 13.53
C ARG A 68 -20.09 16.95 12.48
N ILE A 69 -18.97 17.58 12.19
CA ILE A 69 -18.02 17.05 11.22
C ILE A 69 -16.93 16.30 11.94
N GLN A 70 -16.76 15.04 11.58
CA GLN A 70 -15.80 14.15 12.19
C GLN A 70 -14.83 13.60 11.16
N SER A 71 -13.66 13.24 11.62
CA SER A 71 -12.63 12.63 10.79
C SER A 71 -12.04 11.45 11.55
N ILE A 72 -11.98 10.28 10.92
CA ILE A 72 -11.41 9.08 11.51
C ILE A 72 -10.35 8.54 10.57
N GLU A 73 -9.21 8.18 11.11
CA GLU A 73 -8.16 7.53 10.37
C GLU A 73 -8.10 6.07 10.77
N GLY A 74 -7.75 5.22 9.83
CA GLY A 74 -7.61 3.80 10.12
C GLY A 74 -6.58 3.14 9.22
N LYS A 75 -6.21 1.93 9.61
CA LYS A 75 -5.27 1.10 8.87
C LYS A 75 -5.81 -0.30 8.76
N ILE A 76 -5.66 -0.88 7.59
CA ILE A 76 -5.95 -2.30 7.38
C ILE A 76 -4.67 -2.94 6.87
N PRO A 77 -4.13 -3.93 7.60
CA PRO A 77 -2.91 -4.58 7.16
C PRO A 77 -3.16 -5.43 5.92
N LEU A 78 -2.21 -5.46 5.03
CA LEU A 78 -2.25 -6.37 3.89
C LEU A 78 -1.01 -7.24 3.90
N GLU A 79 -1.16 -8.47 3.47
CA GLU A 79 -0.06 -9.41 3.37
C GLU A 79 -0.39 -10.31 2.20
N GLU A 80 0.42 -10.28 1.16
CA GLU A 80 0.18 -11.05 -0.04
C GLU A 80 1.42 -11.77 -0.50
N TYR A 81 1.22 -13.00 -0.99
CA TYR A 81 2.27 -13.76 -1.62
C TYR A 81 2.03 -13.67 -3.12
N ILE A 82 2.97 -13.10 -3.83
CA ILE A 82 2.85 -12.90 -5.26
C ILE A 82 3.79 -13.86 -5.98
N HIS A 83 3.25 -14.61 -6.92
CA HIS A 83 4.07 -15.54 -7.68
C HIS A 83 4.94 -14.78 -8.69
N ILE A 84 6.22 -14.99 -8.61
CA ILE A 84 7.17 -14.47 -9.60
C ILE A 84 8.02 -15.64 -10.02
N GLU A 85 7.85 -16.08 -11.26
CA GLU A 85 8.54 -17.25 -11.76
C GLU A 85 10.04 -17.06 -11.72
N ASP A 86 10.74 -18.08 -11.26
CA ASP A 86 12.20 -18.10 -11.15
C ASP A 86 12.78 -17.10 -10.16
N LEU A 87 11.97 -16.52 -9.30
CA LEU A 87 12.48 -15.68 -8.23
C LEU A 87 13.19 -16.57 -7.23
N LYS A 88 14.29 -16.10 -6.69
CA LYS A 88 15.07 -16.85 -5.70
C LYS A 88 15.23 -16.02 -4.44
N SER A 89 15.32 -16.74 -3.34
CA SER A 89 15.60 -16.11 -2.06
C SER A 89 16.93 -15.35 -2.18
N GLY A 90 16.93 -14.11 -1.79
CA GLY A 90 18.11 -13.27 -1.91
C GLY A 90 18.13 -12.37 -3.13
N ASP A 91 17.21 -12.56 -4.07
CA ASP A 91 17.12 -11.64 -5.20
C ASP A 91 16.67 -10.27 -4.73
N LEU A 92 17.10 -9.25 -5.45
CA LEU A 92 16.66 -7.90 -5.16
C LEU A 92 15.26 -7.75 -5.67
N LEU A 93 14.40 -7.26 -4.82
CA LEU A 93 12.97 -7.18 -5.13
C LEU A 93 12.43 -5.80 -4.77
N LYS A 94 11.68 -5.23 -5.69
CA LYS A 94 10.98 -3.98 -5.46
C LYS A 94 9.50 -4.23 -5.64
N ALA A 95 8.70 -3.59 -4.85
CA ALA A 95 7.27 -3.65 -4.99
C ALA A 95 6.66 -2.28 -4.93
N ASN A 96 5.62 -2.10 -5.72
CA ASN A 96 4.87 -0.87 -5.79
C ASN A 96 3.40 -1.23 -5.70
N ALA A 97 2.64 -0.45 -4.98
CA ALA A 97 1.21 -0.72 -4.82
C ALA A 97 0.41 0.55 -5.05
N ASP A 98 -0.66 0.41 -5.82
CA ASP A 98 -1.57 1.51 -6.11
C ASP A 98 -2.96 1.16 -5.62
N LEU A 99 -3.60 2.11 -4.96
CA LEU A 99 -4.99 1.98 -4.57
C LEU A 99 -5.84 2.39 -5.77
N GLU A 100 -6.49 1.40 -6.37
CA GLU A 100 -7.29 1.63 -7.58
C GLU A 100 -8.69 2.11 -7.25
N ASP A 101 -9.26 1.60 -6.17
CA ASP A 101 -10.61 1.97 -5.76
C ASP A 101 -10.73 1.81 -4.25
N LEU A 102 -11.44 2.72 -3.61
CA LEU A 102 -11.71 2.67 -2.19
C LEU A 102 -13.18 2.98 -1.97
N ARG A 103 -13.90 2.08 -1.33
CA ARG A 103 -15.30 2.26 -1.01
C ARG A 103 -15.52 2.04 0.47
N ILE A 104 -16.00 3.07 1.12
CA ILE A 104 -16.31 3.00 2.53
C ILE A 104 -17.79 3.31 2.68
N GLY A 105 -18.54 2.41 3.28
CA GLY A 105 -19.97 2.55 3.43
C GLY A 105 -20.40 2.39 4.88
N ILE A 106 -21.60 2.85 5.19
CA ILE A 106 -22.16 2.74 6.52
C ILE A 106 -22.93 1.44 6.62
N ILE A 107 -22.56 0.56 7.54
CA ILE A 107 -23.29 -0.64 7.86
C ILE A 107 -24.38 -0.29 8.87
N ASN A 108 -23.99 0.45 9.90
CA ASN A 108 -24.93 1.02 10.87
C ASN A 108 -24.26 2.27 11.47
N SER A 109 -24.91 2.94 12.39
CA SER A 109 -24.40 4.21 12.92
C SER A 109 -23.05 4.08 13.63
N ARG A 110 -22.63 2.87 13.99
CA ARG A 110 -21.37 2.63 14.71
C ARG A 110 -20.41 1.74 13.93
N LYS A 111 -20.72 1.36 12.71
CA LYS A 111 -19.87 0.44 11.95
C LYS A 111 -19.83 0.80 10.48
N MET A 112 -18.66 0.77 9.89
CA MET A 112 -18.49 1.02 8.47
C MET A 112 -17.82 -0.17 7.77
N SER A 113 -18.14 -0.36 6.51
CA SER A 113 -17.48 -1.35 5.67
C SER A 113 -16.39 -0.66 4.86
N ILE A 114 -15.30 -1.35 4.62
CA ILE A 114 -14.18 -0.82 3.85
C ILE A 114 -13.82 -1.84 2.80
N GLN A 115 -13.90 -1.44 1.53
CA GLN A 115 -13.52 -2.31 0.42
C GLN A 115 -12.53 -1.55 -0.44
N ALA A 116 -11.48 -2.22 -0.85
CA ALA A 116 -10.45 -1.59 -1.65
C ALA A 116 -9.96 -2.55 -2.72
N ILE A 117 -9.61 -2.00 -3.87
CA ILE A 117 -8.95 -2.74 -4.93
C ILE A 117 -7.56 -2.16 -5.03
N VAL A 118 -6.57 -3.03 -4.92
CA VAL A 118 -5.16 -2.64 -4.89
C VAL A 118 -4.41 -3.41 -5.97
N THR A 119 -3.60 -2.71 -6.73
CA THR A 119 -2.72 -3.33 -7.72
C THR A 119 -1.32 -3.32 -7.15
N ILE A 120 -0.70 -4.49 -7.09
CA ILE A 120 0.68 -4.63 -6.61
C ILE A 120 1.56 -5.06 -7.77
N GLU A 121 2.63 -4.32 -7.98
CA GLU A 121 3.60 -4.64 -8.99
C GLU A 121 4.89 -5.05 -8.30
N GLY A 122 5.38 -6.23 -8.61
CA GLY A 122 6.65 -6.70 -8.08
C GLY A 122 7.66 -6.83 -9.20
N MET A 123 8.87 -6.35 -8.94
CA MET A 123 9.97 -6.44 -9.89
C MET A 123 11.20 -7.01 -9.23
N SER A 124 11.84 -7.96 -9.88
CA SER A 124 13.07 -8.56 -9.42
C SER A 124 14.16 -8.33 -10.45
N GLU A 125 15.33 -7.96 -9.99
CA GLU A 125 16.50 -7.87 -10.85
C GLU A 125 17.45 -8.97 -10.43
N GLU A 126 17.95 -9.74 -11.42
CA GLU A 126 18.92 -10.75 -11.11
C GLU A 126 20.28 -10.09 -10.92
N MET A 127 20.91 -10.38 -9.82
CA MET A 127 22.24 -9.82 -9.57
C MET A 127 23.27 -10.64 -10.32
N LEU A 128 23.90 -10.01 -11.27
CA LEU A 128 24.93 -10.67 -11.99
C LEU A 128 26.16 -10.32 -11.31
N GLU A 129 26.81 -11.27 -10.97
CA GLU A 129 27.76 -11.01 -10.27
C GLU A 129 28.74 -10.32 -10.66
N GLU A 130 29.24 -10.43 -11.23
CA GLU A 130 30.13 -9.78 -11.58
C GLU A 130 30.25 -8.80 -11.46
N GLU A 131 30.11 -8.79 -11.38
CA GLU A 131 30.01 -7.92 -11.51
C GLU A 131 30.87 -7.19 -10.98
N VAL A 132 31.68 -7.20 -11.39
CA VAL A 132 32.60 -6.42 -11.26
C VAL A 132 32.21 -5.16 -10.99
N SER A 133 31.44 -4.76 -11.66
CA SER A 133 30.94 -3.49 -11.46
C SER A 133 30.37 -3.40 -10.10
N VAL A 134 30.39 -4.45 -9.42
CA VAL A 134 29.92 -4.46 -8.10
C VAL A 134 30.55 -3.38 -7.25
N ASP A 135 31.81 -3.16 -7.35
CA ASP A 135 32.45 -2.17 -6.50
C ASP A 135 31.91 -0.77 -6.72
N VAL A 136 31.67 -0.42 -7.94
CA VAL A 136 31.17 0.90 -8.24
C VAL A 136 29.69 0.92 -7.91
N ALA A 137 29.02 -0.17 -8.21
CA ALA A 137 27.60 -0.27 -7.96
C ALA A 137 27.29 -0.20 -6.48
N GLU A 138 28.16 -0.69 -5.63
CA GLU A 138 27.86 -0.63 -4.23
C GLU A 138 27.77 0.76 -3.70
N LYS A 139 28.66 1.64 -4.12
CA LYS A 139 28.61 2.98 -3.66
C LYS A 139 27.39 3.66 -4.14
N ASP A 140 27.17 3.59 -5.43
CA ASP A 140 26.06 4.30 -6.02
C ASP A 140 24.77 3.58 -5.68
N GLY A 141 24.86 2.28 -5.50
CA GLY A 141 23.70 1.47 -5.19
C GLY A 141 23.04 1.82 -3.89
N ALA A 142 23.83 2.11 -2.88
CA ALA A 142 23.26 2.44 -1.58
C ALA A 142 22.45 3.73 -1.63
N GLU A 143 22.96 4.73 -2.32
CA GLU A 143 22.27 5.97 -2.45
C GLU A 143 21.12 5.83 -3.42
N PHE A 144 21.30 5.08 -4.47
CA PHE A 144 20.30 4.86 -5.48
C PHE A 144 19.05 4.17 -4.89
N TRP A 145 19.23 3.20 -4.04
CA TRP A 145 18.09 2.49 -3.46
C TRP A 145 17.25 3.36 -2.56
N LYS A 146 17.88 4.23 -1.86
CA LYS A 146 17.17 5.08 -0.95
C LYS A 146 16.30 6.07 -1.69
N ASN A 147 16.85 6.73 -2.67
CA ASN A 147 16.16 7.79 -3.39
C ASN A 147 14.94 7.34 -4.20
N PRO A 148 15.03 6.29 -4.98
CA PRO A 148 13.86 5.85 -5.74
C PRO A 148 12.69 5.44 -4.87
N MET A 149 12.95 4.83 -3.75
CA MET A 149 11.88 4.42 -2.87
C MET A 149 11.18 5.62 -2.26
N GLU A 150 11.93 6.63 -1.87
CA GLU A 150 11.35 7.84 -1.35
C GLU A 150 10.52 8.55 -2.40
N ILE A 151 11.01 8.58 -3.63
CA ILE A 151 10.27 9.20 -4.72
C ILE A 151 8.98 8.46 -4.99
N MET A 152 8.99 7.15 -4.93
CA MET A 152 7.78 6.36 -5.13
C MET A 152 6.74 6.65 -4.06
N GLU A 153 7.16 6.74 -2.83
CA GLU A 153 6.25 7.08 -1.76
C GLU A 153 5.64 8.45 -1.96
N LEU A 154 6.45 9.41 -2.35
CA LEU A 154 5.95 10.75 -2.63
C LEU A 154 4.96 10.76 -3.77
N ARG A 155 5.19 9.96 -4.79
CA ARG A 155 4.26 9.89 -5.91
C ARG A 155 2.93 9.29 -5.49
N MET A 156 2.97 8.27 -4.67
CA MET A 156 1.73 7.66 -4.18
C MET A 156 0.95 8.67 -3.35
N ASN A 157 1.62 9.39 -2.49
CA ASN A 157 0.96 10.41 -1.71
C ASN A 157 0.37 11.51 -2.58
N LYS A 158 1.05 11.90 -3.62
CA LYS A 158 0.53 12.89 -4.55
C LYS A 158 -0.69 12.39 -5.28
N LYS A 159 -0.70 11.13 -5.66
CA LYS A 159 -1.86 10.55 -6.32
C LYS A 159 -3.08 10.62 -5.41
N ASP A 160 -2.89 10.28 -4.16
CA ASP A 160 -3.99 10.34 -3.22
C ASP A 160 -4.49 11.76 -3.04
N MET A 161 -3.61 12.71 -2.96
CA MET A 161 -4.00 14.10 -2.85
C MET A 161 -4.79 14.56 -4.06
N LEU A 162 -4.42 14.08 -5.24
CA LEU A 162 -5.13 14.46 -6.46
C LEU A 162 -6.49 13.81 -6.59
N ARG A 163 -6.74 12.73 -5.92
CA ARG A 163 -8.03 12.05 -5.95
C ARG A 163 -9.08 12.75 -5.09
N ILE A 164 -8.63 13.59 -4.23
CA ILE A 164 -9.51 14.33 -3.36
C ILE A 164 -10.08 15.53 -4.08
#